data_b1b9db108ac736f83c08576a0e9b36c4
#
_entry.id   b1b9db108ac736f83c08576a0e9b36c4
#
_cell.length_a   1.000
_cell.length_b   1.000
_cell.length_c   1.000
_cell.angle_alpha   90.00
_cell.angle_beta   90.00
_cell.angle_gamma   90.00
#
_symmetry.space_group_name_H-M   'P 1'
#
loop_
_entity.id
_entity.type
_entity.pdbx_description
1 polymer ?
#
loop_
_entity_poly.entity_id
_entity_poly.type
_entity_poly.pdbx_seq_one_letter_code
_entity_poly.pdbx_strand_id
1 'polypeptide(L)'
;MREISYNKDYVKLDGGFYFAQGVFETILIKEEAVFLEEHINRLNKSIDIMGLGEHIDIEFIKNFIKQEKLKNIVLKIVITEKNIVFSTRKIKYSKKDYKNGFKLKLSSVLRNPTSMMTYLKALSYNENLYEYNKANKEGFNEVVFLNIYGNIAEGATSNIFIIKDKKIYTPKISDGILPGVVRNWVIKNFRVCEKHLDKEDLYSADEVFITNSILGIMKIVQFEERSYSTSMVERIRSEYEQFII
;
A
#
# COMPACT_ATOMS: atom_id res chain seq x y z
N MET A 1 22.77 -16.15 -8.73
CA MET A 1 21.40 -16.34 -9.29
C MET A 1 20.46 -16.71 -8.15
N ARG A 2 19.33 -16.03 -8.02
CA ARG A 2 18.30 -16.33 -7.01
C ARG A 2 17.54 -17.59 -7.38
N GLU A 3 17.08 -18.34 -6.38
CA GLU A 3 16.14 -19.44 -6.57
C GLU A 3 14.72 -18.90 -6.72
N ILE A 4 14.01 -19.40 -7.74
CA ILE A 4 12.63 -19.01 -8.02
C ILE A 4 11.69 -20.05 -7.39
N SER A 5 10.74 -19.59 -6.59
CA SER A 5 9.68 -20.46 -6.03
C SER A 5 8.30 -19.85 -6.25
N TYR A 6 7.32 -20.70 -6.49
CA TYR A 6 5.91 -20.31 -6.67
C TYR A 6 5.01 -21.16 -5.79
N ASN A 7 4.29 -20.53 -4.86
CA ASN A 7 3.39 -21.17 -3.90
C ASN A 7 4.00 -22.40 -3.19
N LYS A 8 5.32 -22.32 -2.87
CA LYS A 8 6.03 -23.39 -2.13
C LYS A 8 6.18 -23.01 -0.66
N ASP A 9 6.28 -24.00 0.20
CA ASP A 9 6.41 -23.85 1.66
C ASP A 9 7.87 -23.77 2.13
N TYR A 10 8.83 -23.64 1.23
CA TYR A 10 10.26 -23.52 1.55
C TYR A 10 10.97 -22.49 0.71
N VAL A 11 12.04 -21.90 1.27
CA VAL A 11 12.94 -20.95 0.63
C VAL A 11 14.37 -21.22 1.09
N LYS A 12 15.37 -20.72 0.35
CA LYS A 12 16.76 -20.73 0.82
C LYS A 12 16.91 -19.80 2.02
N LEU A 13 17.59 -20.28 3.04
CA LEU A 13 17.94 -19.45 4.21
C LEU A 13 18.97 -18.40 3.79
N ASP A 14 18.66 -17.15 4.09
CA ASP A 14 19.47 -15.97 3.81
C ASP A 14 19.12 -14.82 4.78
N GLY A 15 19.62 -13.62 4.52
CA GLY A 15 19.30 -12.43 5.30
C GLY A 15 17.80 -12.11 5.35
N GLY A 16 17.03 -12.54 4.35
CA GLY A 16 15.57 -12.39 4.34
C GLY A 16 14.90 -13.17 5.47
N PHE A 17 15.34 -14.39 5.70
CA PHE A 17 14.83 -15.22 6.80
C PHE A 17 15.33 -14.75 8.17
N TYR A 18 16.64 -14.49 8.32
CA TYR A 18 17.24 -14.18 9.62
C TYR A 18 16.99 -12.75 10.09
N PHE A 19 16.92 -11.78 9.17
CA PHE A 19 16.94 -10.34 9.48
C PHE A 19 15.88 -9.53 8.74
N ALA A 20 14.93 -10.19 8.07
CA ALA A 20 13.95 -9.55 7.20
C ALA A 20 14.59 -8.68 6.09
N GLN A 21 15.81 -9.01 5.66
CA GLN A 21 16.51 -8.33 4.55
C GLN A 21 15.90 -8.74 3.22
N GLY A 22 14.86 -8.03 2.83
CA GLY A 22 14.16 -8.28 1.58
C GLY A 22 13.08 -7.25 1.34
N VAL A 23 12.57 -7.25 0.13
CA VAL A 23 11.53 -6.33 -0.34
C VAL A 23 10.40 -7.12 -0.98
N PHE A 24 9.22 -6.53 -1.05
CA PHE A 24 8.10 -7.20 -1.69
C PHE A 24 7.20 -6.24 -2.45
N GLU A 25 6.50 -6.78 -3.43
CA GLU A 25 5.39 -6.14 -4.09
C GLU A 25 4.12 -6.96 -3.98
N THR A 26 2.98 -6.28 -4.11
CA THR A 26 1.66 -6.92 -4.11
C THR A 26 0.85 -6.28 -5.23
N ILE A 27 0.59 -7.04 -6.27
CA ILE A 27 0.07 -6.59 -7.56
C ILE A 27 -1.32 -7.19 -7.76
N LEU A 28 -2.29 -6.36 -8.13
CA LEU A 28 -3.59 -6.82 -8.57
C LEU A 28 -3.48 -7.27 -10.03
N ILE A 29 -3.82 -8.51 -10.28
CA ILE A 29 -3.98 -9.04 -11.63
C ILE A 29 -5.48 -9.08 -11.92
N LYS A 30 -5.92 -8.32 -12.93
CA LYS A 30 -7.25 -8.41 -13.53
C LYS A 30 -7.18 -9.25 -14.80
N GLU A 31 -7.48 -8.69 -15.97
CA GLU A 31 -7.10 -9.28 -17.27
C GLU A 31 -5.59 -9.17 -17.46
N GLU A 32 -5.02 -8.06 -17.02
CA GLU A 32 -3.60 -7.76 -16.98
C GLU A 32 -3.15 -7.32 -15.58
N ALA A 33 -1.86 -7.22 -15.37
CA ALA A 33 -1.29 -6.72 -14.12
C ALA A 33 -1.47 -5.19 -14.02
N VAL A 34 -2.21 -4.75 -13.03
CA VAL A 34 -2.47 -3.31 -12.79
C VAL A 34 -1.19 -2.62 -12.34
N PHE A 35 -0.72 -1.60 -13.07
CA PHE A 35 0.48 -0.81 -12.78
C PHE A 35 1.77 -1.64 -12.67
N LEU A 36 1.93 -2.67 -13.51
CA LEU A 36 3.09 -3.56 -13.42
C LEU A 36 4.41 -2.81 -13.47
N GLU A 37 4.54 -1.85 -14.38
CA GLU A 37 5.77 -1.07 -14.57
C GLU A 37 6.12 -0.27 -13.31
N GLU A 38 5.17 0.42 -12.71
CA GLU A 38 5.36 1.19 -11.49
C GLU A 38 5.77 0.30 -10.31
N HIS A 39 5.17 -0.89 -10.22
CA HIS A 39 5.53 -1.88 -9.21
C HIS A 39 6.95 -2.39 -9.37
N ILE A 40 7.34 -2.77 -10.58
CA ILE A 40 8.70 -3.30 -10.85
C ILE A 40 9.75 -2.20 -10.70
N ASN A 41 9.45 -0.98 -11.13
CA ASN A 41 10.35 0.17 -10.92
C ASN A 41 10.57 0.46 -9.42
N ARG A 42 9.53 0.41 -8.59
CA ARG A 42 9.66 0.58 -7.13
C ARG A 42 10.41 -0.57 -6.50
N LEU A 43 10.14 -1.81 -6.93
CA LEU A 43 10.83 -3.01 -6.47
C LEU A 43 12.33 -2.90 -6.73
N ASN A 44 12.72 -2.55 -7.96
CA ASN A 44 14.12 -2.45 -8.38
C ASN A 44 14.87 -1.34 -7.62
N LYS A 45 14.24 -0.17 -7.43
CA LYS A 45 14.80 0.88 -6.56
C LYS A 45 15.04 0.38 -5.13
N SER A 46 14.14 -0.44 -4.60
CA SER A 46 14.29 -1.00 -3.26
C SER A 46 15.36 -2.09 -3.21
N ILE A 47 15.55 -2.86 -4.28
CA ILE A 47 16.65 -3.83 -4.45
C ILE A 47 18.01 -3.10 -4.39
N ASP A 48 18.15 -1.97 -5.10
CA ASP A 48 19.37 -1.16 -5.08
C ASP A 48 19.68 -0.63 -3.69
N ILE A 49 18.68 0.00 -3.04
CA ILE A 49 18.86 0.60 -1.71
C ILE A 49 19.25 -0.45 -0.66
N MET A 50 18.70 -1.65 -0.76
CA MET A 50 18.99 -2.73 0.20
C MET A 50 20.18 -3.63 -0.21
N GLY A 51 20.80 -3.36 -1.37
CA GLY A 51 21.94 -4.16 -1.85
C GLY A 51 21.59 -5.63 -2.10
N LEU A 52 20.39 -5.92 -2.60
CA LEU A 52 19.93 -7.29 -2.80
C LEU A 52 20.39 -7.92 -4.13
N GLY A 53 21.22 -7.24 -4.92
CA GLY A 53 21.77 -7.75 -6.17
C GLY A 53 20.97 -7.38 -7.42
N GLU A 54 20.81 -8.30 -8.38
CA GLU A 54 20.28 -8.01 -9.70
C GLU A 54 18.82 -7.52 -9.68
N HIS A 55 18.48 -6.63 -10.60
CA HIS A 55 17.12 -6.17 -10.86
C HIS A 55 16.21 -7.28 -11.37
N ILE A 56 14.93 -7.09 -11.20
CA ILE A 56 13.90 -7.95 -11.78
C ILE A 56 13.48 -7.35 -13.12
N ASP A 57 13.58 -8.17 -14.15
CA ASP A 57 13.12 -7.82 -15.50
C ASP A 57 11.58 -7.87 -15.55
N ILE A 58 10.99 -6.83 -16.11
CA ILE A 58 9.53 -6.73 -16.28
C ILE A 58 8.98 -7.82 -17.21
N GLU A 59 9.72 -8.18 -18.27
CA GLU A 59 9.31 -9.24 -19.20
C GLU A 59 9.33 -10.61 -18.54
N PHE A 60 10.26 -10.86 -17.62
CA PHE A 60 10.23 -12.06 -16.80
C PHE A 60 8.91 -12.18 -16.01
N ILE A 61 8.45 -11.07 -15.39
CA ILE A 61 7.18 -11.07 -14.64
C ILE A 61 5.97 -11.23 -15.55
N LYS A 62 5.95 -10.57 -16.71
CA LYS A 62 4.88 -10.74 -17.72
C LYS A 62 4.78 -12.19 -18.19
N ASN A 63 5.93 -12.80 -18.49
CA ASN A 63 5.98 -14.20 -18.93
C ASN A 63 5.50 -15.13 -17.82
N PHE A 64 5.90 -14.91 -16.56
CA PHE A 64 5.40 -15.67 -15.41
C PHE A 64 3.87 -15.58 -15.28
N ILE A 65 3.31 -14.37 -15.31
CA ILE A 65 1.84 -14.15 -15.23
C ILE A 65 1.11 -14.89 -16.35
N LYS A 66 1.65 -14.86 -17.58
CA LYS A 66 1.08 -15.53 -18.74
C LYS A 66 1.17 -17.06 -18.63
N GLN A 67 2.32 -17.60 -18.23
CA GLN A 67 2.54 -19.04 -18.07
C GLN A 67 1.63 -19.65 -17.00
N GLU A 68 1.50 -18.96 -15.86
CA GLU A 68 0.64 -19.38 -14.75
C GLU A 68 -0.83 -19.01 -14.95
N LYS A 69 -1.19 -18.37 -16.07
CA LYS A 69 -2.56 -17.94 -16.42
C LYS A 69 -3.24 -17.16 -15.29
N LEU A 70 -2.48 -16.28 -14.64
CA LEU A 70 -2.98 -15.51 -13.50
C LEU A 70 -4.01 -14.48 -13.96
N LYS A 71 -5.21 -14.54 -13.37
CA LYS A 71 -6.32 -13.63 -13.66
C LYS A 71 -7.22 -13.47 -12.44
N ASN A 72 -7.70 -12.26 -12.20
CA ASN A 72 -8.56 -11.91 -11.07
C ASN A 72 -8.01 -12.40 -9.72
N ILE A 73 -6.71 -12.16 -9.50
CA ILE A 73 -5.97 -12.65 -8.34
C ILE A 73 -4.96 -11.59 -7.86
N VAL A 74 -4.49 -11.75 -6.66
CA VAL A 74 -3.40 -10.95 -6.11
C VAL A 74 -2.10 -11.74 -6.23
N LEU A 75 -1.11 -11.18 -6.90
CA LEU A 75 0.26 -11.70 -6.96
C LEU A 75 1.13 -10.95 -5.93
N LYS A 76 1.80 -11.68 -5.06
CA LYS A 76 2.86 -11.17 -4.20
C LYS A 76 4.21 -11.65 -4.73
N ILE A 77 5.15 -10.74 -4.87
CA ILE A 77 6.55 -10.98 -5.25
C ILE A 77 7.41 -10.60 -4.06
N VAL A 78 8.25 -11.52 -3.58
CA VAL A 78 9.23 -11.27 -2.52
C VAL A 78 10.62 -11.49 -3.08
N ILE A 79 11.51 -10.55 -2.82
CA ILE A 79 12.92 -10.60 -3.24
C ILE A 79 13.80 -10.54 -2.00
N THR A 80 14.68 -11.52 -1.90
CA THR A 80 15.79 -11.53 -0.96
C THR A 80 17.11 -11.74 -1.73
N GLU A 81 18.23 -11.82 -1.04
CA GLU A 81 19.53 -12.09 -1.67
C GLU A 81 19.50 -13.37 -2.51
N LYS A 82 18.91 -14.46 -1.95
CA LYS A 82 18.93 -15.79 -2.59
C LYS A 82 17.61 -16.25 -3.19
N ASN A 83 16.52 -15.49 -3.01
CA ASN A 83 15.18 -15.96 -3.42
C ASN A 83 14.41 -14.93 -4.23
N ILE A 84 13.65 -15.44 -5.20
CA ILE A 84 12.47 -14.80 -5.81
C ILE A 84 11.26 -15.68 -5.46
N VAL A 85 10.37 -15.17 -4.62
CA VAL A 85 9.19 -15.94 -4.20
C VAL A 85 7.94 -15.32 -4.77
N PHE A 86 7.21 -16.09 -5.55
CA PHE A 86 5.87 -15.76 -6.02
C PHE A 86 4.84 -16.47 -5.16
N SER A 87 3.82 -15.75 -4.74
CA SER A 87 2.64 -16.35 -4.13
C SER A 87 1.37 -15.65 -4.59
N THR A 88 0.28 -16.39 -4.66
CA THR A 88 -1.00 -15.86 -5.07
C THR A 88 -2.06 -16.06 -4.00
N ARG A 89 -3.03 -15.13 -3.96
CA ARG A 89 -4.20 -15.23 -3.08
C ARG A 89 -5.41 -14.56 -3.72
N LYS A 90 -6.60 -14.94 -3.29
CA LYS A 90 -7.84 -14.27 -3.70
C LYS A 90 -7.88 -12.81 -3.28
N ILE A 91 -8.62 -12.00 -4.03
CA ILE A 91 -8.91 -10.61 -3.67
C ILE A 91 -9.76 -10.62 -2.40
N LYS A 92 -9.31 -9.89 -1.39
CA LYS A 92 -9.91 -9.87 -0.04
C LYS A 92 -11.18 -9.02 0.02
N TYR A 93 -11.23 -7.92 -0.77
CA TYR A 93 -12.27 -6.90 -0.65
C TYR A 93 -13.49 -7.21 -1.50
N SER A 94 -14.67 -7.10 -0.90
CA SER A 94 -15.97 -7.38 -1.51
C SER A 94 -16.73 -6.09 -1.86
N LYS A 95 -17.77 -6.20 -2.69
CA LYS A 95 -18.70 -5.08 -2.95
C LYS A 95 -19.30 -4.49 -1.67
N LYS A 96 -19.50 -5.33 -0.63
CA LYS A 96 -20.02 -4.90 0.67
C LYS A 96 -19.04 -3.97 1.40
N ASP A 97 -17.73 -4.26 1.33
CA ASP A 97 -16.71 -3.42 1.97
C ASP A 97 -16.70 -2.02 1.35
N TYR A 98 -16.76 -1.92 0.02
CA TYR A 98 -16.83 -0.63 -0.67
C TYR A 98 -18.14 0.12 -0.42
N LYS A 99 -19.28 -0.59 -0.31
CA LYS A 99 -20.56 0.03 0.04
C LYS A 99 -20.52 0.63 1.44
N ASN A 100 -20.02 -0.13 2.41
CA ASN A 100 -19.97 0.27 3.82
C ASN A 100 -18.88 1.30 4.11
N GLY A 101 -17.75 1.26 3.38
CA GLY A 101 -16.55 2.03 3.71
C GLY A 101 -15.81 1.48 4.91
N PHE A 102 -14.66 2.08 5.22
CA PHE A 102 -13.79 1.65 6.30
C PHE A 102 -13.83 2.61 7.48
N LYS A 103 -13.56 2.06 8.67
CA LYS A 103 -13.33 2.79 9.91
C LYS A 103 -11.84 2.84 10.20
N LEU A 104 -11.34 4.02 10.55
CA LEU A 104 -9.95 4.31 10.79
C LEU A 104 -9.72 4.63 12.27
N LYS A 105 -8.61 4.17 12.82
CA LYS A 105 -8.15 4.46 14.18
C LYS A 105 -6.77 5.09 14.17
N LEU A 106 -6.47 5.95 15.14
CA LEU A 106 -5.11 6.44 15.35
C LEU A 106 -4.27 5.36 16.03
N SER A 107 -3.07 5.10 15.49
CA SER A 107 -2.05 4.26 16.13
C SER A 107 -1.34 5.05 17.23
N SER A 108 -0.96 4.37 18.31
CA SER A 108 -0.04 4.92 19.32
C SER A 108 1.45 4.82 18.92
N VAL A 109 1.73 4.06 17.87
CA VAL A 109 3.10 3.89 17.33
C VAL A 109 3.39 5.04 16.37
N LEU A 110 4.58 5.63 16.48
CA LEU A 110 5.02 6.74 15.64
C LEU A 110 5.96 6.27 14.53
N ARG A 111 5.76 6.78 13.31
CA ARG A 111 6.68 6.55 12.19
C ARG A 111 7.93 7.41 12.34
N ASN A 112 9.06 6.82 12.01
CA ASN A 112 10.32 7.56 11.97
C ASN A 112 10.68 7.97 10.52
N PRO A 113 10.47 9.22 10.10
CA PRO A 113 10.80 9.67 8.76
C PRO A 113 12.32 9.81 8.51
N THR A 114 13.16 9.66 9.54
CA THR A 114 14.62 9.62 9.34
C THR A 114 15.15 8.22 9.00
N SER A 115 14.30 7.19 9.15
CA SER A 115 14.65 5.82 8.78
C SER A 115 14.39 5.58 7.29
N MET A 116 15.40 5.15 6.55
CA MET A 116 15.25 4.72 5.16
C MET A 116 14.22 3.60 4.99
N MET A 117 14.07 2.73 6.00
CA MET A 117 13.13 1.60 5.95
C MET A 117 11.67 2.03 5.84
N THR A 118 11.33 3.22 6.30
CA THR A 118 9.97 3.77 6.20
C THR A 118 9.52 4.00 4.76
N TYR A 119 10.47 4.25 3.86
CA TYR A 119 10.20 4.51 2.43
C TYR A 119 10.22 3.25 1.55
N LEU A 120 10.56 2.10 2.14
CA LEU A 120 10.70 0.84 1.43
C LEU A 120 9.54 -0.11 1.74
N LYS A 121 9.15 -0.88 0.73
CA LYS A 121 8.23 -2.00 0.91
C LYS A 121 9.02 -3.25 1.33
N ALA A 122 9.62 -3.17 2.54
CA ALA A 122 10.53 -4.16 3.07
C ALA A 122 9.80 -5.28 3.84
N LEU A 123 10.47 -6.43 4.01
CA LEU A 123 9.94 -7.56 4.78
C LEU A 123 9.81 -7.28 6.28
N SER A 124 10.53 -6.29 6.82
CA SER A 124 10.35 -5.79 8.19
C SER A 124 9.01 -5.07 8.37
N TYR A 125 7.91 -5.81 8.15
CA TYR A 125 6.54 -5.29 8.10
C TYR A 125 5.73 -5.63 9.36
N ASN A 126 6.40 -6.13 10.40
CA ASN A 126 5.75 -6.68 11.59
C ASN A 126 4.95 -5.63 12.37
N GLU A 127 5.49 -4.44 12.55
CA GLU A 127 4.81 -3.33 13.25
C GLU A 127 3.50 -2.93 12.55
N ASN A 128 3.53 -2.83 11.21
CA ASN A 128 2.33 -2.55 10.41
C ASN A 128 1.24 -3.62 10.64
N LEU A 129 1.64 -4.90 10.59
CA LEU A 129 0.70 -6.00 10.77
C LEU A 129 0.17 -6.07 12.21
N TYR A 130 1.01 -5.80 13.20
CA TYR A 130 0.61 -5.78 14.60
C TYR A 130 -0.47 -4.73 14.86
N GLU A 131 -0.22 -3.48 14.48
CA GLU A 131 -1.18 -2.38 14.65
C GLU A 131 -2.46 -2.59 13.83
N TYR A 132 -2.33 -3.06 12.58
CA TYR A 132 -3.47 -3.44 11.75
C TYR A 132 -4.34 -4.51 12.42
N ASN A 133 -3.73 -5.59 12.93
CA ASN A 133 -4.46 -6.68 13.59
C ASN A 133 -5.09 -6.25 14.91
N LYS A 134 -4.42 -5.38 15.67
CA LYS A 134 -4.97 -4.78 16.88
C LYS A 134 -6.22 -3.95 16.59
N ALA A 135 -6.15 -3.06 15.60
CA ALA A 135 -7.30 -2.26 15.18
C ALA A 135 -8.47 -3.12 14.69
N ASN A 136 -8.20 -4.18 13.92
CA ASN A 136 -9.26 -5.09 13.46
C ASN A 136 -9.98 -5.78 14.63
N LYS A 137 -9.25 -6.18 15.68
CA LYS A 137 -9.88 -6.77 16.89
C LYS A 137 -10.79 -5.77 17.63
N GLU A 138 -10.53 -4.48 17.47
CA GLU A 138 -11.32 -3.40 18.06
C GLU A 138 -12.45 -2.90 17.13
N GLY A 139 -12.64 -3.55 15.95
CA GLY A 139 -13.72 -3.23 15.00
C GLY A 139 -13.39 -2.12 14.01
N PHE A 140 -12.11 -1.71 13.91
CA PHE A 140 -11.62 -0.80 12.88
C PHE A 140 -11.05 -1.59 11.69
N ASN A 141 -10.99 -0.99 10.51
CA ASN A 141 -10.55 -1.65 9.29
C ASN A 141 -9.09 -1.31 8.92
N GLU A 142 -8.59 -0.19 9.41
CA GLU A 142 -7.23 0.29 9.17
C GLU A 142 -6.81 1.21 10.33
N VAL A 143 -5.50 1.45 10.47
CA VAL A 143 -4.95 2.47 11.37
C VAL A 143 -4.30 3.58 10.56
N VAL A 144 -4.14 4.75 11.15
CA VAL A 144 -3.28 5.82 10.65
C VAL A 144 -2.16 6.08 11.64
N PHE A 145 -0.94 6.23 11.14
CA PHE A 145 0.23 6.58 11.93
C PHE A 145 0.50 8.08 11.84
N LEU A 146 0.88 8.66 12.97
CA LEU A 146 1.62 9.92 12.96
C LEU A 146 3.12 9.62 12.88
N ASN A 147 3.89 10.58 12.43
CA ASN A 147 5.34 10.53 12.56
C ASN A 147 5.81 11.17 13.88
N ILE A 148 7.09 11.06 14.18
CA ILE A 148 7.71 11.61 15.41
C ILE A 148 7.59 13.15 15.54
N TYR A 149 7.18 13.85 14.49
CA TYR A 149 6.92 15.31 14.48
C TYR A 149 5.44 15.63 14.65
N GLY A 150 4.57 14.64 14.83
CA GLY A 150 3.13 14.81 14.99
C GLY A 150 2.35 14.93 13.67
N ASN A 151 3.01 14.83 12.51
CA ASN A 151 2.34 14.84 11.22
C ASN A 151 1.77 13.47 10.88
N ILE A 152 0.63 13.44 10.17
CA ILE A 152 0.08 12.22 9.58
C ILE A 152 1.10 11.66 8.59
N ALA A 153 1.39 10.37 8.73
CA ALA A 153 2.16 9.61 7.76
C ALA A 153 1.22 8.81 6.84
N GLU A 154 0.97 7.58 7.15
CA GLU A 154 0.20 6.66 6.30
C GLU A 154 -0.59 5.65 7.13
N GLY A 155 -1.40 4.80 6.47
CA GLY A 155 -2.00 3.64 7.12
C GLY A 155 -1.01 2.48 7.27
N ALA A 156 -1.41 1.42 7.98
CA ALA A 156 -0.58 0.22 8.10
C ALA A 156 -0.35 -0.46 6.74
N THR A 157 -1.33 -0.39 5.85
CA THR A 157 -1.26 -1.02 4.52
C THR A 157 -1.62 -0.07 3.38
N SER A 158 -1.73 1.23 3.63
CA SER A 158 -2.32 2.20 2.71
C SER A 158 -1.72 3.59 2.86
N ASN A 159 -1.80 4.40 1.78
CA ASN A 159 -1.62 5.84 1.89
C ASN A 159 -2.97 6.51 2.19
N ILE A 160 -2.94 7.72 2.75
CA ILE A 160 -4.13 8.45 3.18
C ILE A 160 -4.26 9.78 2.43
N PHE A 161 -5.51 10.16 2.17
CA PHE A 161 -5.91 11.44 1.60
C PHE A 161 -7.05 12.02 2.41
N ILE A 162 -7.06 13.34 2.54
CA ILE A 162 -8.19 14.09 3.06
C ILE A 162 -8.75 15.03 2.00
N ILE A 163 -10.04 15.29 2.07
CA ILE A 163 -10.72 16.31 1.26
C ILE A 163 -11.29 17.34 2.21
N LYS A 164 -10.96 18.61 1.95
CA LYS A 164 -11.50 19.76 2.68
C LYS A 164 -11.77 20.88 1.69
N ASP A 165 -12.94 21.48 1.78
CA ASP A 165 -13.38 22.54 0.88
C ASP A 165 -13.19 22.15 -0.62
N LYS A 166 -13.55 20.92 -0.96
CA LYS A 166 -13.41 20.32 -2.31
C LYS A 166 -11.96 20.23 -2.81
N LYS A 167 -10.96 20.42 -1.97
CA LYS A 167 -9.54 20.26 -2.29
C LYS A 167 -9.01 18.96 -1.69
N ILE A 168 -8.18 18.27 -2.44
CA ILE A 168 -7.58 16.99 -2.04
C ILE A 168 -6.18 17.25 -1.49
N TYR A 169 -5.88 16.67 -0.35
CA TYR A 169 -4.57 16.74 0.30
C TYR A 169 -4.07 15.35 0.66
N THR A 170 -2.76 15.18 0.67
CA THR A 170 -2.08 13.96 1.13
C THR A 170 -0.78 14.32 1.83
N PRO A 171 -0.29 13.53 2.79
CA PRO A 171 1.01 13.74 3.40
C PRO A 171 2.13 13.75 2.36
N LYS A 172 3.16 14.56 2.61
CA LYS A 172 4.40 14.54 1.83
C LYS A 172 5.14 13.22 2.02
N ILE A 173 5.92 12.82 1.01
CA ILE A 173 6.79 11.65 1.17
C ILE A 173 7.72 11.83 2.38
N SER A 174 8.24 13.04 2.61
CA SER A 174 9.10 13.37 3.76
C SER A 174 8.46 13.14 5.14
N ASP A 175 7.15 12.94 5.23
CA ASP A 175 6.47 12.59 6.48
C ASP A 175 6.67 11.11 6.88
N GLY A 176 7.43 10.36 6.09
CA GLY A 176 7.73 8.95 6.39
C GLY A 176 6.68 8.01 5.85
N ILE A 177 6.37 8.11 4.57
CA ILE A 177 5.38 7.28 3.90
C ILE A 177 5.98 6.50 2.73
N LEU A 178 5.41 5.34 2.46
CA LEU A 178 5.71 4.60 1.24
C LEU A 178 5.17 5.39 0.02
N PRO A 179 5.98 5.62 -1.05
CA PRO A 179 5.49 6.19 -2.29
C PRO A 179 4.57 5.18 -3.02
N GLY A 180 3.27 5.24 -2.70
CA GLY A 180 2.29 4.27 -3.17
C GLY A 180 1.98 4.41 -4.66
N VAL A 181 1.82 3.30 -5.37
CA VAL A 181 1.51 3.29 -6.82
C VAL A 181 0.15 3.92 -7.08
N VAL A 182 -0.89 3.51 -6.34
CA VAL A 182 -2.23 4.11 -6.47
C VAL A 182 -2.26 5.56 -5.96
N ARG A 183 -1.48 5.88 -4.90
CA ARG A 183 -1.30 7.28 -4.48
C ARG A 183 -0.79 8.14 -5.63
N ASN A 184 0.21 7.68 -6.34
CA ASN A 184 0.77 8.41 -7.50
C ASN A 184 -0.25 8.55 -8.63
N TRP A 185 -1.09 7.54 -8.88
CA TRP A 185 -2.17 7.66 -9.84
C TRP A 185 -3.17 8.77 -9.43
N VAL A 186 -3.56 8.84 -8.17
CA VAL A 186 -4.46 9.92 -7.68
C VAL A 186 -3.83 11.30 -7.90
N ILE A 187 -2.54 11.46 -7.56
CA ILE A 187 -1.83 12.74 -7.74
C ILE A 187 -1.74 13.14 -9.22
N LYS A 188 -1.55 12.19 -10.12
CA LYS A 188 -1.45 12.45 -11.56
C LYS A 188 -2.80 12.83 -12.21
N ASN A 189 -3.91 12.31 -11.68
CA ASN A 189 -5.23 12.46 -12.32
C ASN A 189 -6.10 13.52 -11.65
N PHE A 190 -5.76 13.94 -10.43
CA PHE A 190 -6.52 14.96 -9.68
C PHE A 190 -5.59 16.06 -9.18
N ARG A 191 -6.16 17.25 -8.95
CA ARG A 191 -5.43 18.34 -8.33
C ARG A 191 -5.25 18.08 -6.84
N VAL A 192 -4.14 17.44 -6.46
CA VAL A 192 -3.78 17.09 -5.09
C VAL A 192 -2.69 18.04 -4.57
N CYS A 193 -2.83 18.48 -3.33
CA CYS A 193 -1.80 19.22 -2.61
C CYS A 193 -1.07 18.28 -1.63
N GLU A 194 0.23 18.08 -1.83
CA GLU A 194 1.08 17.38 -0.87
C GLU A 194 1.56 18.35 0.20
N LYS A 195 1.14 18.17 1.44
CA LYS A 195 1.54 19.01 2.58
C LYS A 195 1.72 18.20 3.86
N HIS A 196 2.35 18.78 4.87
CA HIS A 196 2.28 18.24 6.22
C HIS A 196 0.84 18.34 6.71
N LEU A 197 0.30 17.24 7.16
CA LEU A 197 -1.05 17.12 7.73
C LEU A 197 -0.91 16.70 9.18
N ASP A 198 -1.72 17.25 10.05
CA ASP A 198 -1.77 16.85 11.44
C ASP A 198 -3.10 16.15 11.80
N LYS A 199 -3.25 15.78 13.05
CA LYS A 199 -4.46 15.09 13.53
C LYS A 199 -5.70 15.97 13.37
N GLU A 200 -5.59 17.27 13.53
CA GLU A 200 -6.70 18.22 13.41
C GLU A 200 -7.19 18.34 11.96
N ASP A 201 -6.28 18.17 10.98
CA ASP A 201 -6.66 18.09 9.57
C ASP A 201 -7.61 16.88 9.32
N LEU A 202 -7.40 15.74 10.00
CA LEU A 202 -8.34 14.60 9.95
C LEU A 202 -9.68 14.96 10.59
N TYR A 203 -9.70 15.49 11.80
CA TYR A 203 -10.96 15.83 12.46
C TYR A 203 -11.78 16.87 11.72
N SER A 204 -11.13 17.81 11.04
CA SER A 204 -11.77 18.89 10.30
C SER A 204 -12.03 18.58 8.83
N ALA A 205 -11.64 17.39 8.33
CA ALA A 205 -11.87 16.96 6.97
C ALA A 205 -13.38 16.78 6.66
N ASP A 206 -13.78 17.05 5.42
CA ASP A 206 -15.11 16.75 4.91
C ASP A 206 -15.23 15.27 4.53
N GLU A 207 -14.21 14.74 3.85
CA GLU A 207 -14.11 13.36 3.42
C GLU A 207 -12.68 12.84 3.60
N VAL A 208 -12.52 11.53 3.80
CA VAL A 208 -11.22 10.85 3.93
C VAL A 208 -11.25 9.57 3.10
N PHE A 209 -10.14 9.26 2.46
CA PHE A 209 -9.96 7.98 1.78
C PHE A 209 -8.54 7.46 1.88
N ILE A 210 -8.41 6.16 1.70
CA ILE A 210 -7.12 5.47 1.67
C ILE A 210 -6.92 4.76 0.33
N THR A 211 -5.66 4.52 -0.01
CA THR A 211 -5.29 3.86 -1.26
C THR A 211 -4.26 2.77 -1.05
N ASN A 212 -4.42 1.64 -1.72
CA ASN A 212 -3.36 0.67 -1.97
C ASN A 212 -3.64 -0.13 -3.25
N SER A 213 -2.68 -0.94 -3.69
CA SER A 213 -2.75 -1.63 -4.98
C SER A 213 -3.84 -2.70 -5.08
N ILE A 214 -4.42 -3.14 -3.97
CA ILE A 214 -5.45 -4.20 -3.97
C ILE A 214 -6.84 -3.65 -3.73
N LEU A 215 -7.00 -2.71 -2.78
CA LEU A 215 -8.29 -2.07 -2.54
C LEU A 215 -8.57 -0.92 -3.52
N GLY A 216 -7.53 -0.46 -4.27
CA GLY A 216 -7.68 0.75 -5.08
C GLY A 216 -7.92 1.97 -4.19
N ILE A 217 -9.12 2.51 -4.25
CA ILE A 217 -9.58 3.66 -3.46
C ILE A 217 -10.70 3.21 -2.52
N MET A 218 -10.51 3.44 -1.22
CA MET A 218 -11.48 3.09 -0.19
C MET A 218 -11.86 4.31 0.63
N LYS A 219 -13.15 4.62 0.66
CA LYS A 219 -13.69 5.68 1.50
C LYS A 219 -13.55 5.34 2.98
N ILE A 220 -13.22 6.33 3.79
CA ILE A 220 -13.30 6.25 5.25
C ILE A 220 -14.61 6.90 5.67
N VAL A 221 -15.43 6.14 6.37
CA VAL A 221 -16.72 6.62 6.89
C VAL A 221 -16.61 7.10 8.32
N GLN A 222 -15.57 6.70 9.02
CA GLN A 222 -15.36 7.03 10.44
C GLN A 222 -13.86 7.05 10.79
N PHE A 223 -13.42 8.06 11.51
CA PHE A 223 -12.14 8.12 12.20
C PHE A 223 -12.41 8.30 13.69
N GLU A 224 -12.07 7.30 14.50
CA GLU A 224 -12.45 7.23 15.91
C GLU A 224 -13.97 7.48 16.04
N GLU A 225 -14.40 8.60 16.64
CA GLU A 225 -15.81 8.97 16.78
C GLU A 225 -16.33 9.91 15.68
N ARG A 226 -15.42 10.45 14.82
CA ARG A 226 -15.76 11.39 13.75
C ARG A 226 -16.27 10.65 12.53
N SER A 227 -17.46 10.99 12.04
CA SER A 227 -18.02 10.48 10.78
C SER A 227 -17.76 11.44 9.62
N TYR A 228 -17.64 10.89 8.38
CA TYR A 228 -17.36 11.65 7.17
C TYR A 228 -18.43 11.46 6.10
N SER A 229 -18.59 12.48 5.24
CA SER A 229 -19.26 12.32 3.94
C SER A 229 -18.34 11.58 2.95
N THR A 230 -18.86 11.15 1.80
CA THR A 230 -18.11 10.27 0.88
C THR A 230 -18.38 10.53 -0.61
N SER A 231 -19.06 11.62 -0.94
CA SER A 231 -19.56 11.88 -2.31
C SER A 231 -18.44 12.10 -3.32
N MET A 232 -17.41 12.85 -2.94
CA MET A 232 -16.27 13.11 -3.82
C MET A 232 -15.36 11.90 -3.93
N VAL A 233 -15.17 11.16 -2.83
CA VAL A 233 -14.41 9.89 -2.83
C VAL A 233 -15.06 8.86 -3.76
N GLU A 234 -16.38 8.73 -3.77
CA GLU A 234 -17.09 7.80 -4.67
C GLU A 234 -16.84 8.15 -6.14
N ARG A 235 -16.80 9.44 -6.48
CA ARG A 235 -16.45 9.90 -7.83
C ARG A 235 -15.00 9.52 -8.18
N ILE A 236 -14.03 9.84 -7.31
CA ILE A 236 -12.61 9.51 -7.51
C ILE A 236 -12.44 7.99 -7.70
N ARG A 237 -13.14 7.20 -6.89
CA ARG A 237 -13.14 5.74 -7.00
C ARG A 237 -13.72 5.27 -8.33
N SER A 238 -14.83 5.82 -8.77
CA SER A 238 -15.45 5.44 -10.06
C SER A 238 -14.49 5.69 -11.23
N GLU A 239 -13.80 6.82 -11.25
CA GLU A 239 -12.79 7.14 -12.26
C GLU A 239 -11.61 6.16 -12.23
N TYR A 240 -11.15 5.78 -11.01
CA TYR A 240 -10.10 4.76 -10.84
C TYR A 240 -10.54 3.38 -11.34
N GLU A 241 -11.75 2.95 -10.99
CA GLU A 241 -12.28 1.65 -11.40
C GLU A 241 -12.43 1.55 -12.94
N GLN A 242 -12.81 2.62 -13.62
CA GLN A 242 -12.85 2.68 -15.08
C GLN A 242 -11.45 2.60 -15.71
N PHE A 243 -10.46 3.17 -15.06
CA PHE A 243 -9.09 3.16 -15.56
C PHE A 243 -8.43 1.77 -15.49
N ILE A 244 -8.76 0.95 -14.48
CA ILE A 244 -8.13 -0.36 -14.25
C ILE A 244 -8.91 -1.54 -14.85
N ILE A 245 -9.96 -1.28 -15.63
CA ILE A 245 -10.68 -2.34 -16.38
C ILE A 245 -9.81 -2.81 -17.53
#